data_f2614cce794a5a941af4db1963f762a7
#
_entry.id   f2614cce794a5a941af4db1963f762a7
#
_cell.length_a   1.000
_cell.length_b   1.000
_cell.length_c   1.000
_cell.angle_alpha   90.00
_cell.angle_beta   90.00
_cell.angle_gamma   90.00
#
_symmetry.space_group_name_H-M   'P 1'
#
loop_
_entity.id
_entity.type
_entity.pdbx_description
1 polymer ?
#
loop_
_entity_poly.entity_id
_entity_poly.type
_entity_poly.pdbx_seq_one_letter_code
_entity_poly.pdbx_strand_id
1 'polypeptide(L)'
;EIAKHDTLLANMQRWDLSQKKYRNLREGRYDFSVISTFLAAGMEDAIGRMVHPASARMSFPAAFLYDWQWDDKRLPQRRERLDYILLSPSLMEKCKSAAVHNGRENEGISDHYPVSVILEK
;
A
#
# COMPACT_ATOMS: atom_id res chain seq x y z
N GLU A 1 7.06 5.11 14.61
CA GLU A 1 6.77 5.18 13.14
C GLU A 1 7.87 5.93 12.37
N ILE A 2 8.31 7.12 12.82
CA ILE A 2 9.36 7.91 12.14
C ILE A 2 10.64 7.11 11.98
N ALA A 3 11.16 6.51 13.07
CA ALA A 3 12.41 5.72 13.03
C ALA A 3 12.33 4.52 12.05
N LYS A 4 11.16 3.89 11.94
CA LYS A 4 10.92 2.82 10.97
C LYS A 4 10.97 3.35 9.53
N HIS A 5 10.33 4.48 9.28
CA HIS A 5 10.33 5.13 7.97
C HIS A 5 11.75 5.50 7.53
N ASP A 6 12.55 6.08 8.41
CA ASP A 6 13.93 6.47 8.12
C ASP A 6 14.82 5.26 7.80
N THR A 7 14.64 4.15 8.53
CA THR A 7 15.36 2.90 8.26
C THR A 7 14.97 2.31 6.91
N LEU A 8 13.69 2.30 6.56
CA LEU A 8 13.21 1.82 5.27
C LEU A 8 13.74 2.70 4.13
N LEU A 9 13.70 4.02 4.30
CA LEU A 9 14.22 4.96 3.31
C LEU A 9 15.73 4.75 3.08
N ALA A 10 16.52 4.62 4.15
CA ALA A 10 17.96 4.37 4.05
C ALA A 10 18.27 3.03 3.35
N ASN A 11 17.47 2.00 3.59
CA ASN A 11 17.58 0.71 2.89
C ASN A 11 17.28 0.87 1.40
N MET A 12 16.23 1.60 1.06
CA MET A 12 15.84 1.85 -0.33
C MET A 12 16.87 2.68 -1.07
N GLN A 13 17.45 3.70 -0.42
CA GLN A 13 18.54 4.51 -0.98
C GLN A 13 19.76 3.63 -1.32
N ARG A 14 20.16 2.73 -0.41
CA ARG A 14 21.26 1.79 -0.66
C ARG A 14 20.94 0.85 -1.81
N TRP A 15 19.72 0.36 -1.88
CA TRP A 15 19.28 -0.52 -2.96
C TRP A 15 19.30 0.20 -4.30
N ASP A 16 18.74 1.40 -4.39
CA ASP A 16 18.74 2.21 -5.61
C ASP A 16 20.16 2.54 -6.11
N LEU A 17 21.11 2.77 -5.21
CA LEU A 17 22.52 2.97 -5.57
C LEU A 17 23.15 1.71 -6.18
N SER A 18 22.70 0.52 -5.76
CA SER A 18 23.18 -0.75 -6.28
C SER A 18 22.56 -1.13 -7.63
N GLN A 19 21.42 -0.53 -8.00
CA GLN A 19 20.69 -0.84 -9.25
C GLN A 19 21.07 0.11 -10.38
N LYS A 20 21.32 -0.46 -11.57
CA LYS A 20 21.60 0.34 -12.78
C LYS A 20 20.33 0.74 -13.53
N LYS A 21 19.27 -0.06 -13.42
CA LYS A 21 18.10 0.01 -14.29
C LYS A 21 16.84 0.56 -13.62
N TYR A 22 16.62 0.20 -12.36
CA TYR A 22 15.40 0.56 -11.64
C TYR A 22 15.70 1.56 -10.54
N ARG A 23 14.81 2.52 -10.38
CA ARG A 23 14.85 3.52 -9.32
C ARG A 23 13.50 3.53 -8.60
N ASN A 24 13.53 3.39 -7.29
CA ASN A 24 12.33 3.46 -6.44
C ASN A 24 12.17 4.83 -5.79
N LEU A 25 13.23 5.62 -5.81
CA LEU A 25 13.26 6.93 -5.17
C LEU A 25 13.48 8.02 -6.23
N ARG A 26 12.82 9.15 -6.01
CA ARG A 26 13.08 10.39 -6.73
C ARG A 26 13.91 11.32 -5.84
N GLU A 27 15.09 11.70 -6.32
CA GLU A 27 16.02 12.57 -5.58
C GLU A 27 16.31 12.08 -4.15
N GLY A 28 16.42 10.74 -3.98
CA GLY A 28 16.71 10.10 -2.70
C GLY A 28 15.53 10.05 -1.71
N ARG A 29 14.30 10.39 -2.13
CA ARG A 29 13.07 10.36 -1.33
C ARG A 29 12.01 9.51 -1.99
N TYR A 30 11.03 9.02 -1.22
CA TYR A 30 9.87 8.35 -1.78
C TYR A 30 9.13 9.26 -2.78
N ASP A 31 8.82 8.71 -3.93
CA ASP A 31 8.06 9.43 -4.96
C ASP A 31 6.55 9.17 -4.79
N PHE A 32 5.87 10.16 -4.27
CA PHE A 32 4.40 10.14 -4.16
C PHE A 32 3.72 10.88 -5.31
N SER A 33 4.46 11.30 -6.34
CA SER A 33 3.94 12.18 -7.39
C SER A 33 2.77 11.55 -8.16
N VAL A 34 2.77 10.24 -8.39
CA VAL A 34 1.70 9.54 -9.11
C VAL A 34 0.38 9.70 -8.36
N ILE A 35 0.32 9.26 -7.11
CA ILE A 35 -0.92 9.34 -6.30
C ILE A 35 -1.31 10.79 -6.03
N SER A 36 -0.34 11.65 -5.73
CA SER A 36 -0.59 13.08 -5.50
C SER A 36 -1.19 13.77 -6.73
N THR A 37 -0.79 13.39 -7.94
CA THR A 37 -1.36 13.93 -9.18
C THR A 37 -2.84 13.58 -9.31
N PHE A 38 -3.23 12.35 -9.04
CA PHE A 38 -4.64 11.95 -9.07
C PHE A 38 -5.46 12.66 -7.99
N LEU A 39 -4.94 12.77 -6.77
CA LEU A 39 -5.61 13.47 -5.69
C LEU A 39 -5.77 14.96 -6.00
N ALA A 40 -4.74 15.60 -6.56
CA ALA A 40 -4.79 17.00 -6.99
C ALA A 40 -5.79 17.23 -8.15
N ALA A 41 -6.03 16.21 -8.98
CA ALA A 41 -7.06 16.23 -10.00
C ALA A 41 -8.48 15.98 -9.46
N GLY A 42 -8.65 15.91 -8.14
CA GLY A 42 -9.96 15.75 -7.47
C GLY A 42 -10.40 14.30 -7.27
N MET A 43 -9.55 13.31 -7.56
CA MET A 43 -9.86 11.92 -7.20
C MET A 43 -9.72 11.71 -5.69
N GLU A 44 -10.53 10.81 -5.14
CA GLU A 44 -10.54 10.48 -3.72
C GLU A 44 -10.05 9.05 -3.49
N ASP A 45 -9.19 8.89 -2.49
CA ASP A 45 -8.67 7.59 -2.08
C ASP A 45 -9.69 6.88 -1.17
N ALA A 46 -10.42 5.93 -1.72
CA ALA A 46 -11.47 5.21 -1.00
C ALA A 46 -10.93 4.40 0.19
N ILE A 47 -9.81 3.71 0.01
CA ILE A 47 -9.16 2.96 1.10
C ILE A 47 -8.67 3.91 2.20
N GLY A 48 -8.03 5.01 1.82
CA GLY A 48 -7.54 6.02 2.76
C GLY A 48 -8.64 6.67 3.58
N ARG A 49 -9.80 6.90 2.95
CA ARG A 49 -10.94 7.56 3.59
C ARG A 49 -11.75 6.62 4.50
N MET A 50 -11.94 5.37 4.12
CA MET A 50 -12.91 4.48 4.76
C MET A 50 -12.29 3.39 5.63
N VAL A 51 -11.04 3.00 5.41
CA VAL A 51 -10.41 1.91 6.17
C VAL A 51 -9.63 2.47 7.36
N HIS A 52 -10.00 2.07 8.56
CA HIS A 52 -9.37 2.47 9.82
C HIS A 52 -9.10 1.26 10.72
N PRO A 53 -8.01 1.26 11.50
CA PRO A 53 -6.92 2.25 11.55
C PRO A 53 -6.03 2.22 10.29
N ALA A 54 -5.05 3.13 10.19
CA ALA A 54 -4.13 3.18 9.05
C ALA A 54 -3.36 1.88 8.82
N SER A 55 -3.07 1.11 9.89
CA SER A 55 -2.43 -0.21 9.80
C SER A 55 -3.27 -1.26 9.04
N ALA A 56 -4.59 -1.09 8.97
CA ALA A 56 -5.48 -1.96 8.21
C ALA A 56 -5.45 -1.71 6.69
N ARG A 57 -4.78 -0.64 6.25
CA ARG A 57 -4.66 -0.25 4.82
C ARG A 57 -3.50 -0.92 4.09
N MET A 58 -2.72 -1.75 4.79
CA MET A 58 -1.50 -2.35 4.25
C MET A 58 -1.85 -3.50 3.32
N SER A 59 -1.43 -3.41 2.07
CA SER A 59 -1.76 -4.36 1.02
C SER A 59 -0.57 -5.20 0.53
N PHE A 60 0.65 -4.90 0.95
CA PHE A 60 1.87 -5.59 0.56
C PHE A 60 2.87 -5.63 1.75
N PRO A 61 3.73 -6.63 1.85
CA PRO A 61 3.68 -7.92 1.19
C PRO A 61 2.74 -8.90 1.91
N ALA A 62 2.20 -9.86 1.15
CA ALA A 62 1.59 -11.06 1.71
C ALA A 62 2.64 -12.16 1.92
N ALA A 63 2.33 -13.16 2.76
CA ALA A 63 3.26 -14.24 3.09
C ALA A 63 3.69 -15.08 1.87
N PHE A 64 2.86 -15.14 0.84
CA PHE A 64 3.16 -15.84 -0.43
C PHE A 64 4.50 -15.44 -1.04
N LEU A 65 4.89 -14.15 -0.96
CA LEU A 65 6.15 -13.65 -1.51
C LEU A 65 7.39 -14.26 -0.84
N TYR A 66 7.26 -14.73 0.39
CA TYR A 66 8.38 -15.14 1.23
C TYR A 66 8.44 -16.66 1.48
N ASP A 67 7.76 -17.44 0.63
CA ASP A 67 7.80 -18.91 0.67
C ASP A 67 7.49 -19.47 2.08
N TRP A 68 6.55 -18.85 2.79
CA TRP A 68 6.08 -19.23 4.13
C TRP A 68 7.15 -19.24 5.25
N GLN A 69 8.37 -18.76 4.95
CA GLN A 69 9.47 -18.73 5.93
C GLN A 69 9.38 -17.56 6.93
N TRP A 70 8.41 -16.68 6.72
CA TRP A 70 8.23 -15.51 7.56
C TRP A 70 7.27 -15.82 8.70
N ASP A 71 7.80 -15.68 9.92
CA ASP A 71 6.94 -15.76 11.09
C ASP A 71 5.95 -14.58 11.11
N ASP A 72 4.79 -14.80 11.71
CA ASP A 72 3.71 -13.83 11.87
C ASP A 72 4.17 -12.50 12.54
N LYS A 73 5.36 -12.46 13.12
CA LYS A 73 5.91 -11.29 13.82
C LYS A 73 6.67 -10.34 12.89
N ARG A 74 7.28 -10.85 11.83
CA ARG A 74 8.10 -10.05 10.91
C ARG A 74 7.26 -9.43 9.79
N LEU A 75 6.30 -10.17 9.29
CA LEU A 75 5.45 -9.76 8.18
C LEU A 75 4.70 -8.44 8.47
N PRO A 76 4.00 -8.27 9.61
CA PRO A 76 3.29 -7.02 9.90
C PRO A 76 4.20 -5.79 9.97
N GLN A 77 5.47 -5.97 10.34
CA GLN A 77 6.43 -4.89 10.44
C GLN A 77 6.94 -4.39 9.09
N ARG A 78 6.77 -5.20 8.04
CA ARG A 78 7.20 -4.88 6.67
C ARG A 78 6.05 -4.49 5.76
N ARG A 79 4.82 -4.60 6.23
CA ARG A 79 3.64 -4.23 5.44
C ARG A 79 3.68 -2.76 5.04
N GLU A 80 3.38 -2.54 3.78
CA GLU A 80 3.32 -1.24 3.12
C GLU A 80 1.97 -1.11 2.40
N ARG A 81 1.58 0.12 2.14
CA ARG A 81 0.40 0.40 1.35
C ARG A 81 0.83 0.70 -0.08
N LEU A 82 0.60 -0.22 -0.99
CA LEU A 82 0.94 -0.08 -2.42
C LEU A 82 -0.29 -0.01 -3.33
N ASP A 83 -1.44 -0.55 -2.88
CA ASP A 83 -2.64 -0.64 -3.70
C ASP A 83 -3.65 0.44 -3.30
N TYR A 84 -4.23 1.07 -4.32
CA TYR A 84 -5.16 2.18 -4.18
C TYR A 84 -6.40 1.95 -5.05
N ILE A 85 -7.56 2.37 -4.57
CA ILE A 85 -8.77 2.54 -5.38
C ILE A 85 -9.12 4.02 -5.32
N LEU A 86 -8.92 4.70 -6.44
CA LEU A 86 -9.20 6.11 -6.59
C LEU A 86 -10.56 6.29 -7.27
N LEU A 87 -11.47 6.98 -6.61
CA LEU A 87 -12.81 7.24 -7.09
C LEU A 87 -12.97 8.71 -7.46
N SER A 88 -13.80 8.99 -8.47
CA SER A 88 -14.30 10.36 -8.67
C SER A 88 -15.15 10.78 -7.47
N PRO A 89 -15.34 12.09 -7.19
CA PRO A 89 -16.18 12.53 -6.09
C PRO A 89 -17.60 11.94 -6.15
N SER A 90 -18.20 11.88 -7.33
CA SER A 90 -19.55 11.31 -7.53
C SER A 90 -19.63 9.80 -7.24
N LEU A 91 -18.56 9.04 -7.47
CA LEU A 91 -18.49 7.63 -7.08
C LEU A 91 -18.17 7.47 -5.60
N MET A 92 -17.38 8.39 -5.04
CA MET A 92 -17.07 8.36 -3.61
C MET A 92 -18.30 8.62 -2.75
N GLU A 93 -19.21 9.47 -3.18
CA GLU A 93 -20.53 9.67 -2.53
C GLU A 93 -21.36 8.39 -2.48
N LYS A 94 -21.21 7.51 -3.49
CA LYS A 94 -21.86 6.21 -3.56
C LYS A 94 -21.08 5.08 -2.85
N CYS A 95 -19.89 5.35 -2.35
CA CYS A 95 -19.07 4.32 -1.73
C CYS A 95 -19.61 3.96 -0.33
N LYS A 96 -20.13 2.75 -0.21
CA LYS A 96 -20.67 2.21 1.05
C LYS A 96 -19.60 1.62 1.95
N SER A 97 -18.60 0.98 1.36
CA SER A 97 -17.48 0.42 2.11
C SER A 97 -16.25 0.25 1.23
N ALA A 98 -15.11 0.21 1.90
CA ALA A 98 -13.83 -0.16 1.31
C ALA A 98 -13.11 -1.13 2.25
N ALA A 99 -12.31 -2.03 1.71
CA ALA A 99 -11.56 -3.00 2.51
C ALA A 99 -10.22 -3.34 1.85
N VAL A 100 -9.25 -3.67 2.71
CA VAL A 100 -8.05 -4.43 2.35
C VAL A 100 -8.17 -5.80 3.00
N HIS A 101 -8.14 -6.85 2.21
CA HIS A 101 -8.36 -8.22 2.67
C HIS A 101 -7.05 -8.86 3.14
N ASN A 102 -6.41 -8.25 4.14
CA ASN A 102 -5.10 -8.63 4.65
C ASN A 102 -5.17 -9.65 5.82
N GLY A 103 -6.21 -10.47 5.83
CA GLY A 103 -6.37 -11.61 6.74
C GLY A 103 -5.57 -12.83 6.28
N ARG A 104 -5.39 -13.79 7.22
CA ARG A 104 -4.63 -15.02 6.99
C ARG A 104 -5.16 -15.87 5.83
N GLU A 105 -6.45 -15.82 5.60
CA GLU A 105 -7.13 -16.55 4.52
C GLU A 105 -6.67 -16.15 3.12
N ASN A 106 -6.09 -14.96 2.97
CA ASN A 106 -5.65 -14.42 1.68
C ASN A 106 -4.13 -14.48 1.47
N GLU A 107 -3.38 -14.98 2.44
CA GLU A 107 -1.91 -14.95 2.40
C GLU A 107 -1.29 -15.88 1.34
N GLY A 108 -2.02 -16.89 0.88
CA GLY A 108 -1.57 -17.85 -0.13
C GLY A 108 -2.00 -17.53 -1.57
N ILE A 109 -2.65 -16.39 -1.80
CA ILE A 109 -3.26 -16.09 -3.10
C ILE A 109 -2.30 -15.30 -4.00
N SER A 110 -1.64 -14.30 -3.45
CA SER A 110 -0.76 -13.37 -4.17
C SER A 110 0.25 -12.77 -3.19
N ASP A 111 1.28 -12.13 -3.71
CA ASP A 111 2.21 -11.28 -2.96
C ASP A 111 1.56 -9.96 -2.49
N HIS A 112 0.42 -9.58 -3.08
CA HIS A 112 -0.44 -8.49 -2.62
C HIS A 112 -1.75 -9.00 -2.03
N TYR A 113 -2.30 -8.27 -1.08
CA TYR A 113 -3.65 -8.51 -0.58
C TYR A 113 -4.69 -7.81 -1.46
N PRO A 114 -5.83 -8.48 -1.74
CA PRO A 114 -6.92 -7.86 -2.49
C PRO A 114 -7.43 -6.59 -1.81
N VAL A 115 -7.79 -5.60 -2.62
CA VAL A 115 -8.49 -4.38 -2.18
C VAL A 115 -9.84 -4.29 -2.87
N SER A 116 -10.85 -3.80 -2.17
CA SER A 116 -12.20 -3.72 -2.71
C SER A 116 -12.96 -2.48 -2.25
N VAL A 117 -13.95 -2.07 -3.05
CA VAL A 117 -14.97 -1.09 -2.69
C VAL A 117 -16.35 -1.64 -3.06
N ILE A 118 -17.37 -1.26 -2.30
CA ILE A 118 -18.77 -1.52 -2.60
C ILE A 118 -19.43 -0.18 -2.89
N LEU A 119 -20.01 -0.08 -4.07
CA LEU A 119 -20.76 1.10 -4.51
C LEU A 119 -22.25 0.84 -4.48
N GLU A 120 -23.02 1.85 -4.09
CA GLU A 120 -24.48 1.86 -4.26
C GLU A 120 -24.83 2.04 -5.74
N LYS A 121 -25.86 1.33 -6.21
CA LYS A 121 -26.39 1.45 -7.58
C LYS A 121 -27.11 2.78 -7.79
#